data_2888f59598798823c016fb549f1b8b07
#
_entry.id   2888f59598798823c016fb549f1b8b07
#
_cell.length_a   1.000
_cell.length_b   1.000
_cell.length_c   1.000
_cell.angle_alpha   90.00
_cell.angle_beta   90.00
_cell.angle_gamma   90.00
#
_symmetry.space_group_name_H-M   'P 1'
#
loop_
_entity.id
_entity.type
_entity.pdbx_description
1 polymer ?
#
loop_
_entity_poly.entity_id
_entity_poly.type
_entity_poly.pdbx_seq_one_letter_code
_entity_poly.pdbx_strand_id
1 'polypeptide(L)'
;MDDVTDAERPPRRGAILVLEDRDDVRQGMAQLLELHGFLVVDAAAGEQALDHLRADPDGFALLLLDLRMPGPVDGRDVRRSQLKSPDLADIPTVVVTATVPDGITKAQLRADAWIEKPFRFDDLLLVVRQYVTPNT
;
A
#
# COMPACT_ATOMS: atom_id res chain seq x y z
N MET A 1 3.49 -20.73 -20.20
CA MET A 1 2.95 -19.53 -19.62
C MET A 1 4.04 -18.53 -19.30
N ASP A 2 3.86 -17.33 -19.73
CA ASP A 2 4.89 -16.31 -19.58
C ASP A 2 4.92 -15.76 -18.16
N ASP A 3 6.11 -15.61 -17.62
CA ASP A 3 6.30 -14.92 -16.37
C ASP A 3 6.10 -13.42 -16.60
N VAL A 4 5.07 -12.89 -15.97
CA VAL A 4 4.77 -11.46 -16.07
C VAL A 4 5.29 -10.77 -14.81
N THR A 5 6.19 -9.81 -14.98
CA THR A 5 6.66 -9.00 -13.87
C THR A 5 5.56 -8.05 -13.41
N ASP A 6 5.67 -7.52 -12.19
CA ASP A 6 4.68 -6.58 -11.69
C ASP A 6 4.58 -5.34 -12.59
N ALA A 7 5.69 -4.90 -13.19
CA ALA A 7 5.71 -3.77 -14.11
C ALA A 7 4.93 -4.05 -15.40
N GLU A 8 4.76 -5.32 -15.76
CA GLU A 8 4.06 -5.73 -16.99
C GLU A 8 2.60 -6.05 -16.75
N ARG A 9 2.18 -6.18 -15.50
CA ARG A 9 0.78 -6.47 -15.17
C ARG A 9 -0.07 -5.23 -15.40
N PRO A 10 -1.26 -5.40 -16.00
CA PRO A 10 -2.17 -4.25 -16.12
C PRO A 10 -2.63 -3.78 -14.74
N PRO A 11 -2.94 -2.49 -14.60
CA PRO A 11 -3.54 -1.99 -13.37
C PRO A 11 -4.84 -2.72 -13.05
N ARG A 12 -5.09 -2.89 -11.75
CA ARG A 12 -6.31 -3.54 -11.25
C ARG A 12 -7.35 -2.51 -10.88
N ARG A 13 -8.60 -2.93 -10.86
CA ARG A 13 -9.68 -2.19 -10.20
C ARG A 13 -9.78 -2.67 -8.76
N GLY A 14 -10.13 -1.76 -7.87
CA GLY A 14 -10.25 -2.06 -6.45
C GLY A 14 -9.85 -0.88 -5.60
N ALA A 15 -9.97 -1.05 -4.29
CA ALA A 15 -9.64 0.01 -3.34
C ALA A 15 -8.14 0.06 -3.07
N ILE A 16 -7.69 1.23 -2.66
CA ILE A 16 -6.34 1.45 -2.14
C ILE A 16 -6.43 1.48 -0.62
N LEU A 17 -5.68 0.62 0.05
CA LEU A 17 -5.56 0.69 1.50
C LEU A 17 -4.40 1.61 1.85
N VAL A 18 -4.68 2.65 2.62
CA VAL A 18 -3.65 3.58 3.11
C VAL A 18 -3.44 3.34 4.60
N LEU A 19 -2.26 2.87 4.97
CA LEU A 19 -1.87 2.69 6.37
C LEU A 19 -0.89 3.78 6.77
N GLU A 20 -1.34 4.69 7.63
CA GLU A 20 -0.57 5.84 8.08
C GLU A 20 -1.12 6.28 9.45
N ASP A 21 -0.27 6.40 10.46
CA ASP A 21 -0.70 6.77 11.80
C ASP A 21 -0.98 8.27 11.97
N ARG A 22 -0.34 9.11 11.16
CA ARG A 22 -0.55 10.56 11.25
C ARG A 22 -1.85 10.93 10.55
N ASP A 23 -2.80 11.45 11.31
CA ASP A 23 -4.15 11.74 10.80
C ASP A 23 -4.14 12.74 9.64
N ASP A 24 -3.34 13.79 9.75
CA ASP A 24 -3.25 14.81 8.71
C ASP A 24 -2.68 14.24 7.40
N VAL A 25 -1.65 13.43 7.48
CA VAL A 25 -1.04 12.79 6.31
C VAL A 25 -1.99 11.77 5.70
N ARG A 26 -2.58 10.91 6.53
CA ARG A 26 -3.50 9.86 6.06
C ARG A 26 -4.72 10.46 5.37
N GLN A 27 -5.34 11.45 5.99
CA GLN A 27 -6.52 12.10 5.43
C GLN A 27 -6.19 12.87 4.16
N GLY A 28 -5.05 13.55 4.12
CA GLY A 28 -4.60 14.24 2.93
C GLY A 28 -4.38 13.30 1.75
N MET A 29 -3.73 12.17 1.98
CA MET A 29 -3.52 11.15 0.95
C MET A 29 -4.86 10.60 0.45
N ALA A 30 -5.75 10.25 1.36
CA ALA A 30 -7.05 9.70 1.00
C ALA A 30 -7.86 10.68 0.17
N GLN A 31 -7.95 11.93 0.59
CA GLN A 31 -8.72 12.95 -0.12
C GLN A 31 -8.18 13.20 -1.53
N LEU A 32 -6.86 13.30 -1.67
CA LEU A 32 -6.24 13.56 -2.96
C LEU A 32 -6.45 12.38 -3.92
N LEU A 33 -6.33 11.15 -3.42
CA LEU A 33 -6.58 9.96 -4.24
C LEU A 33 -8.05 9.88 -4.64
N GLU A 34 -8.97 10.17 -3.73
CA GLU A 34 -10.40 10.17 -4.04
C GLU A 34 -10.76 11.22 -5.08
N LEU A 35 -10.13 12.40 -5.04
CA LEU A 35 -10.31 13.42 -6.05
C LEU A 35 -9.91 12.95 -7.46
N HIS A 36 -8.98 12.01 -7.53
CA HIS A 36 -8.52 11.44 -8.80
C HIS A 36 -9.26 10.16 -9.20
N GLY A 37 -10.37 9.86 -8.52
CA GLY A 37 -11.25 8.77 -8.91
C GLY A 37 -10.95 7.43 -8.27
N PHE A 38 -10.06 7.38 -7.29
CA PHE A 38 -9.72 6.13 -6.61
C PHE A 38 -10.63 5.91 -5.39
N LEU A 39 -10.95 4.64 -5.12
CA LEU A 39 -11.57 4.25 -3.86
C LEU A 39 -10.48 4.07 -2.82
N VAL A 40 -10.68 4.62 -1.63
CA VAL A 40 -9.68 4.55 -0.57
C VAL A 40 -10.31 4.02 0.70
N VAL A 41 -9.62 3.07 1.32
CA VAL A 41 -9.87 2.61 2.68
C VAL A 41 -8.64 2.97 3.49
N ASP A 42 -8.80 3.70 4.57
CA ASP A 42 -7.65 4.12 5.36
C ASP A 42 -7.63 3.46 6.73
N ALA A 43 -6.44 3.32 7.28
CA ALA A 43 -6.23 2.73 8.60
C ALA A 43 -5.14 3.51 9.34
N ALA A 44 -5.38 3.77 10.61
CA ALA A 44 -4.43 4.47 11.48
C ALA A 44 -3.50 3.50 12.21
N ALA A 45 -3.81 2.22 12.24
CA ALA A 45 -3.05 1.18 12.93
C ALA A 45 -2.98 -0.09 12.11
N GLY A 46 -1.93 -0.87 12.34
CA GLY A 46 -1.72 -2.12 11.58
C GLY A 46 -2.83 -3.13 11.77
N GLU A 47 -3.39 -3.24 12.96
CA GLU A 47 -4.50 -4.15 13.25
C GLU A 47 -5.71 -3.82 12.40
N GLN A 48 -6.03 -2.53 12.26
CA GLN A 48 -7.15 -2.08 11.43
C GLN A 48 -6.90 -2.44 9.95
N ALA A 49 -5.67 -2.24 9.49
CA ALA A 49 -5.31 -2.59 8.11
C ALA A 49 -5.54 -4.08 7.85
N LEU A 50 -5.07 -4.93 8.75
CA LEU A 50 -5.25 -6.38 8.63
C LEU A 50 -6.72 -6.78 8.67
N ASP A 51 -7.51 -6.16 9.53
CA ASP A 51 -8.95 -6.43 9.61
C ASP A 51 -9.64 -6.10 8.28
N HIS A 52 -9.31 -4.96 7.68
CA HIS A 52 -9.86 -4.58 6.39
C HIS A 52 -9.49 -5.61 5.30
N LEU A 53 -8.22 -6.00 5.26
CA LEU A 53 -7.74 -6.95 4.25
C LEU A 53 -8.41 -8.30 4.38
N ARG A 54 -8.55 -8.79 5.61
CA ARG A 54 -9.17 -10.10 5.87
C ARG A 54 -10.66 -10.11 5.61
N ALA A 55 -11.31 -8.96 5.81
CA ALA A 55 -12.75 -8.83 5.57
C ALA A 55 -13.09 -8.86 4.08
N ASP A 56 -12.19 -8.38 3.22
CA ASP A 56 -12.43 -8.30 1.77
C ASP A 56 -11.12 -8.48 0.99
N PRO A 57 -10.58 -9.70 0.98
CA PRO A 57 -9.26 -9.92 0.36
C PRO A 57 -9.21 -9.64 -1.13
N ASP A 58 -10.33 -9.73 -1.83
CA ASP A 58 -10.39 -9.46 -3.27
C ASP A 58 -10.70 -8.00 -3.59
N GLY A 59 -10.98 -7.19 -2.57
CA GLY A 59 -11.43 -5.81 -2.77
C GLY A 59 -10.32 -4.78 -2.94
N PHE A 60 -9.07 -5.17 -2.74
CA PHE A 60 -7.94 -4.24 -2.73
C PHE A 60 -7.05 -4.42 -3.95
N ALA A 61 -6.74 -3.30 -4.61
CA ALA A 61 -5.84 -3.26 -5.76
C ALA A 61 -4.42 -2.86 -5.37
N LEU A 62 -4.24 -2.21 -4.23
CA LEU A 62 -2.95 -1.68 -3.82
C LEU A 62 -2.93 -1.41 -2.32
N LEU A 63 -1.80 -1.68 -1.69
CA LEU A 63 -1.51 -1.25 -0.32
C LEU A 63 -0.46 -0.15 -0.36
N LEU A 64 -0.72 0.95 0.36
CA LEU A 64 0.26 1.99 0.65
C LEU A 64 0.55 1.91 2.14
N LEU A 65 1.75 1.47 2.49
CA LEU A 65 2.10 1.16 3.87
C LEU A 65 3.22 2.05 4.39
N ASP A 66 2.99 2.71 5.52
CA ASP A 66 4.07 3.28 6.31
C ASP A 66 4.67 2.16 7.18
N LEU A 67 5.99 2.05 7.19
CA LEU A 67 6.66 0.98 7.93
C LEU A 67 6.70 1.23 9.42
N ARG A 68 6.99 2.46 9.82
CA ARG A 68 7.21 2.80 11.23
C ARG A 68 6.03 3.55 11.80
N MET A 69 5.33 2.87 12.69
CA MET A 69 4.18 3.42 13.37
C MET A 69 4.22 3.00 14.83
N PRO A 70 3.67 3.82 15.75
CA PRO A 70 3.53 3.40 17.13
C PRO A 70 2.56 2.22 17.25
N GLY A 71 2.69 1.48 18.33
CA GLY A 71 1.81 0.35 18.60
C GLY A 71 2.42 -0.99 18.28
N PRO A 72 1.71 -2.08 18.60
CA PRO A 72 2.26 -3.43 18.52
C PRO A 72 2.37 -3.97 17.09
N VAL A 73 1.61 -3.41 16.15
CA VAL A 73 1.60 -3.88 14.76
C VAL A 73 1.85 -2.69 13.84
N ASP A 74 3.03 -2.65 13.24
CA ASP A 74 3.38 -1.59 12.29
C ASP A 74 3.28 -2.09 10.84
N GLY A 75 3.71 -1.26 9.88
CA GLY A 75 3.63 -1.62 8.47
C GLY A 75 4.46 -2.84 8.09
N ARG A 76 5.57 -3.08 8.79
CA ARG A 76 6.38 -4.29 8.54
C ARG A 76 5.63 -5.54 8.95
N ASP A 77 4.95 -5.48 10.08
CA ASP A 77 4.14 -6.60 10.57
C ASP A 77 2.97 -6.88 9.63
N VAL A 78 2.32 -5.82 9.13
CA VAL A 78 1.25 -5.97 8.14
C VAL A 78 1.78 -6.65 6.89
N ARG A 79 2.93 -6.20 6.38
CA ARG A 79 3.52 -6.79 5.18
C ARG A 79 3.88 -8.25 5.38
N ARG A 80 4.46 -8.60 6.53
CA ARG A 80 4.78 -9.99 6.84
C ARG A 80 3.54 -10.88 6.92
N SER A 81 2.48 -10.38 7.56
CA SER A 81 1.20 -11.10 7.63
C SER A 81 0.60 -11.30 6.24
N GLN A 82 0.65 -10.25 5.43
CA GLN A 82 0.16 -10.29 4.04
C GLN A 82 0.88 -11.38 3.24
N LEU A 83 2.21 -11.42 3.32
CA LEU A 83 3.01 -12.38 2.55
C LEU A 83 2.77 -13.82 2.96
N LYS A 84 2.36 -14.05 4.20
CA LYS A 84 2.03 -15.39 4.71
C LYS A 84 0.61 -15.83 4.38
N SER A 85 -0.23 -14.94 3.88
CA SER A 85 -1.64 -15.20 3.60
C SER A 85 -1.82 -15.37 2.09
N PRO A 86 -2.13 -16.57 1.58
CA PRO A 86 -2.26 -16.77 0.14
C PRO A 86 -3.27 -15.82 -0.52
N ASP A 87 -4.34 -15.48 0.19
CA ASP A 87 -5.38 -14.59 -0.33
C ASP A 87 -4.90 -13.13 -0.47
N LEU A 88 -3.85 -12.74 0.25
CA LEU A 88 -3.39 -11.35 0.32
C LEU A 88 -2.02 -11.14 -0.32
N ALA A 89 -1.26 -12.21 -0.50
CA ALA A 89 0.16 -12.10 -0.88
C ALA A 89 0.39 -11.41 -2.23
N ASP A 90 -0.56 -11.54 -3.15
CA ASP A 90 -0.44 -10.99 -4.51
C ASP A 90 -0.90 -9.55 -4.64
N ILE A 91 -1.43 -8.94 -3.58
CA ILE A 91 -1.83 -7.53 -3.64
C ILE A 91 -0.58 -6.67 -3.75
N PRO A 92 -0.43 -5.86 -4.80
CA PRO A 92 0.72 -4.96 -4.92
C PRO A 92 0.85 -4.06 -3.70
N THR A 93 2.08 -3.86 -3.25
CA THR A 93 2.36 -3.11 -2.04
C THR A 93 3.46 -2.09 -2.29
N VAL A 94 3.16 -0.83 -2.02
CA VAL A 94 4.09 0.28 -2.07
C VAL A 94 4.34 0.75 -0.64
N VAL A 95 5.61 0.83 -0.27
CA VAL A 95 6.00 1.33 1.04
C VAL A 95 6.26 2.82 0.94
N VAL A 96 5.64 3.59 1.84
CA VAL A 96 5.81 5.05 1.91
C VAL A 96 6.41 5.34 3.29
N THR A 97 7.69 5.70 3.33
CA THR A 97 8.41 5.77 4.60
C THR A 97 9.38 6.95 4.66
N ALA A 98 9.59 7.48 5.87
CA ALA A 98 10.58 8.54 6.10
C ALA A 98 12.00 7.99 6.08
N THR A 99 12.19 6.71 6.41
CA THR A 99 13.50 6.09 6.47
C THR A 99 13.47 4.78 5.69
N VAL A 100 14.17 4.75 4.56
CA VAL A 100 14.29 3.53 3.75
C VAL A 100 15.22 2.57 4.50
N PRO A 101 14.78 1.32 4.75
CA PRO A 101 15.60 0.36 5.48
C PRO A 101 16.80 -0.12 4.64
N ASP A 102 17.71 -0.85 5.29
CA ASP A 102 18.85 -1.44 4.61
C ASP A 102 18.42 -2.46 3.54
N GLY A 103 19.38 -2.89 2.72
CA GLY A 103 19.11 -3.79 1.61
C GLY A 103 18.55 -5.14 2.04
N ILE A 104 18.94 -5.66 3.20
CA ILE A 104 18.46 -6.94 3.72
C ILE A 104 16.97 -6.82 4.09
N THR A 105 16.63 -5.78 4.84
CA THR A 105 15.24 -5.54 5.24
C THR A 105 14.36 -5.28 4.02
N LYS A 106 14.84 -4.49 3.05
CA LYS A 106 14.11 -4.26 1.80
C LYS A 106 13.82 -5.56 1.07
N ALA A 107 14.84 -6.43 0.97
CA ALA A 107 14.67 -7.72 0.30
C ALA A 107 13.63 -8.60 1.00
N GLN A 108 13.63 -8.60 2.33
CA GLN A 108 12.67 -9.37 3.11
C GLN A 108 11.24 -8.87 2.94
N LEU A 109 11.05 -7.56 2.80
CA LEU A 109 9.72 -6.96 2.66
C LEU A 109 9.14 -7.10 1.26
N ARG A 110 9.99 -7.25 0.24
CA ARG A 110 9.57 -7.55 -1.13
C ARG A 110 8.50 -6.59 -1.65
N ALA A 111 8.64 -5.30 -1.32
CA ALA A 111 7.71 -4.29 -1.78
C ALA A 111 7.84 -4.07 -3.29
N ASP A 112 6.74 -3.76 -3.94
CA ASP A 112 6.72 -3.51 -5.38
C ASP A 112 7.34 -2.16 -5.72
N ALA A 113 7.22 -1.19 -4.82
CA ALA A 113 7.86 0.12 -4.98
C ALA A 113 8.08 0.77 -3.62
N TRP A 114 8.93 1.77 -3.59
CA TRP A 114 9.29 2.52 -2.40
C TRP A 114 9.15 4.01 -2.69
N ILE A 115 8.49 4.72 -1.78
CA ILE A 115 8.37 6.18 -1.84
C ILE A 115 8.93 6.73 -0.53
N GLU A 116 9.90 7.62 -0.63
CA GLU A 116 10.52 8.24 0.54
C GLU A 116 9.80 9.54 0.90
N LYS A 117 9.51 9.73 2.18
CA LYS A 117 8.93 10.98 2.68
C LYS A 117 10.04 12.02 2.90
N PRO A 118 9.79 13.32 2.66
CA PRO A 118 8.56 13.86 2.10
C PRO A 118 8.48 13.60 0.60
N PHE A 119 7.28 13.36 0.09
CA PHE A 119 7.06 13.12 -1.33
C PHE A 119 6.09 14.16 -1.92
N ARG A 120 6.18 14.34 -3.23
CA ARG A 120 5.20 15.16 -3.96
C ARG A 120 4.01 14.28 -4.31
N PHE A 121 2.81 14.86 -4.24
CA PHE A 121 1.61 14.09 -4.57
C PHE A 121 1.65 13.57 -6.01
N ASP A 122 2.21 14.35 -6.94
CA ASP A 122 2.34 13.92 -8.33
C ASP A 122 3.16 12.61 -8.45
N ASP A 123 4.22 12.47 -7.65
CA ASP A 123 5.03 11.27 -7.66
C ASP A 123 4.26 10.06 -7.10
N LEU A 124 3.51 10.28 -6.03
CA LEU A 124 2.64 9.25 -5.48
C LEU A 124 1.60 8.80 -6.51
N LEU A 125 0.98 9.75 -7.19
CA LEU A 125 -0.06 9.49 -8.17
C LEU A 125 0.48 8.68 -9.36
N LEU A 126 1.70 8.99 -9.83
CA LEU A 126 2.35 8.23 -10.88
C LEU A 126 2.53 6.76 -10.47
N VAL A 127 3.00 6.53 -9.25
CA VAL A 127 3.19 5.16 -8.76
C VAL A 127 1.84 4.45 -8.62
N VAL A 128 0.85 5.10 -8.03
CA VAL A 128 -0.49 4.52 -7.84
C VAL A 128 -1.09 4.08 -9.18
N ARG A 129 -0.97 4.91 -10.21
CA ARG A 129 -1.52 4.62 -11.53
C ARG A 129 -0.88 3.43 -12.23
N GLN A 130 0.29 3.00 -11.80
CA GLN A 130 0.90 1.78 -12.29
C GLN A 130 0.15 0.53 -11.82
N TYR A 131 -0.54 0.62 -10.70
CA TYR A 131 -1.16 -0.54 -10.05
C TYR A 131 -2.68 -0.49 -10.04
N VAL A 132 -3.28 0.70 -10.11
CA VAL A 132 -4.73 0.87 -9.92
C VAL A 132 -5.34 1.68 -11.05
N THR A 133 -6.45 1.16 -11.58
CA THR A 133 -7.29 1.90 -12.52
C THR A 133 -8.34 2.68 -11.73
N PRO A 134 -8.48 4.00 -11.96
CA PRO A 134 -9.53 4.78 -11.29
C PRO A 134 -10.92 4.23 -11.61
N ASN A 135 -11.85 4.40 -10.68
CA ASN A 135 -13.24 3.96 -10.85
C ASN A 135 -14.10 4.93 -11.66
N THR A 136 -13.59 6.12 -11.94
CA THR A 136 -14.31 7.14 -12.71
C THR A 136 -13.65 7.42 -14.05
#